data_f62abd2b8f04984bb11eeb9927907dde
#
_entry.id   f62abd2b8f04984bb11eeb9927907dde
#
_cell.length_a   1.000
_cell.length_b   1.000
_cell.length_c   1.000
_cell.angle_alpha   90.00
_cell.angle_beta   90.00
_cell.angle_gamma   90.00
#
_symmetry.space_group_name_H-M   'P 1'
#
loop_
_entity.id
_entity.type
_entity.pdbx_description
1 polymer ?
#
loop_
_entity_poly.entity_id
_entity_poly.type
_entity_poly.pdbx_seq_one_letter_code
_entity_poly.pdbx_strand_id
1 'polypeptide(L)'
;MTQQTPSNGAMSREQLLEVLRENYVFPGNFPITVIARSDLAFFAKLHVALDELQGESTYTVEEKPSSKKNFMSFRIEIFVESAETALTRKEAIGKIDGVLVML
;
A
#
# COMPACT_ATOMS: atom_id res chain seq x y z
N MET A 1 29.62 8.20 17.37
CA MET A 1 28.99 8.03 17.35
C MET A 1 28.22 7.27 17.16
N THR A 2 27.71 7.04 17.41
CA THR A 2 27.01 6.23 17.20
C THR A 2 25.89 6.45 16.65
N GLN A 3 25.62 6.03 15.88
CA GLN A 3 24.61 6.19 15.27
C GLN A 3 23.61 5.58 15.84
N GLN A 4 22.70 6.00 15.96
CA GLN A 4 21.69 5.53 16.47
C GLN A 4 20.77 5.06 15.55
N THR A 5 20.47 3.90 15.49
CA THR A 5 19.35 3.42 14.72
C THR A 5 18.13 3.59 15.52
N PRO A 6 17.00 3.76 14.90
CA PRO A 6 15.73 3.76 15.60
C PRO A 6 15.56 2.48 16.37
N SER A 7 15.01 2.56 17.53
CA SER A 7 15.00 1.47 18.46
C SER A 7 14.31 0.24 17.94
N ASN A 8 13.37 0.34 17.05
CA ASN A 8 12.68 -0.82 16.51
C ASN A 8 12.98 -1.01 15.05
N GLY A 9 14.04 -0.39 14.57
CA GLY A 9 14.42 -0.49 13.18
C GLY A 9 13.57 0.35 12.26
N ALA A 10 12.67 1.16 12.80
CA ALA A 10 11.82 1.97 11.95
C ALA A 10 12.61 3.08 11.29
N MET A 11 12.26 3.37 10.05
CA MET A 11 12.88 4.45 9.31
C MET A 11 12.07 5.72 9.52
N SER A 12 12.73 6.86 9.41
CA SER A 12 12.04 8.12 9.41
C SER A 12 11.27 8.26 8.09
N ARG A 13 10.31 9.17 8.07
CA ARG A 13 9.55 9.42 6.84
C ARG A 13 10.47 9.86 5.71
N GLU A 14 11.46 10.69 6.02
CA GLU A 14 12.42 11.13 5.02
C GLU A 14 13.21 9.96 4.43
N GLN A 15 13.61 9.03 5.27
CA GLN A 15 14.33 7.86 4.80
C GLN A 15 13.45 6.99 3.91
N LEU A 16 12.18 6.84 4.29
CA LEU A 16 11.23 6.08 3.46
C LEU A 16 11.06 6.73 2.10
N LEU A 17 10.95 8.04 2.07
CA LEU A 17 10.80 8.75 0.79
C LEU A 17 12.03 8.56 -0.09
N GLU A 18 13.22 8.58 0.50
CA GLU A 18 14.43 8.35 -0.25
C GLU A 18 14.47 6.96 -0.85
N VAL A 19 14.08 5.96 -0.06
CA VAL A 19 14.05 4.58 -0.55
C VAL A 19 13.07 4.46 -1.71
N LEU A 20 11.91 5.11 -1.60
CA LEU A 20 10.94 5.05 -2.68
C LEU A 20 11.47 5.70 -3.94
N ARG A 21 12.13 6.85 -3.81
CA ARG A 21 12.67 7.53 -4.98
C ARG A 21 13.78 6.75 -5.66
N GLU A 22 14.52 5.96 -4.88
CA GLU A 22 15.60 5.15 -5.43
C GLU A 22 15.10 3.90 -6.13
N ASN A 23 13.96 3.39 -5.72
CA ASN A 23 13.48 2.11 -6.20
C ASN A 23 12.32 2.19 -7.18
N TYR A 24 11.68 3.34 -7.30
CA TYR A 24 10.54 3.51 -8.19
C TYR A 24 10.68 4.80 -8.99
N VAL A 25 10.09 4.79 -10.17
CA VAL A 25 10.09 5.96 -11.04
C VAL A 25 8.79 6.71 -10.84
N PHE A 26 8.87 8.01 -10.54
CA PHE A 26 7.69 8.84 -10.37
C PHE A 26 7.74 9.99 -11.39
N PRO A 27 6.60 10.35 -12.00
CA PRO A 27 5.28 9.71 -11.86
C PRO A 27 5.29 8.31 -12.44
N GLY A 28 4.46 7.45 -11.90
CA GLY A 28 4.40 6.07 -12.35
C GLY A 28 3.52 5.22 -11.45
N ASN A 29 3.49 3.93 -11.77
CA ASN A 29 2.71 2.99 -10.98
C ASN A 29 3.49 2.54 -9.76
N PHE A 30 2.80 2.44 -8.66
CA PHE A 30 3.38 2.05 -7.38
C PHE A 30 2.63 0.83 -6.85
N PRO A 31 3.32 -0.27 -6.53
CA PRO A 31 2.65 -1.49 -6.09
C PRO A 31 2.44 -1.51 -4.58
N ILE A 32 1.29 -2.03 -4.17
CA ILE A 32 0.96 -2.23 -2.77
C ILE A 32 0.27 -3.58 -2.67
N THR A 33 0.71 -4.42 -1.75
CA THR A 33 0.05 -5.70 -1.52
C THR A 33 -0.59 -5.70 -0.15
N VAL A 34 -1.86 -6.09 -0.12
CA VAL A 34 -2.65 -6.14 1.10
C VAL A 34 -3.17 -7.54 1.28
N ILE A 35 -3.10 -8.05 2.50
CA ILE A 35 -3.69 -9.35 2.84
C ILE A 35 -4.79 -9.11 3.85
N ALA A 36 -5.95 -9.69 3.57
CA ALA A 36 -7.13 -9.56 4.43
C ALA A 36 -7.84 -10.90 4.48
N ARG A 37 -8.81 -11.03 5.37
CA ARG A 37 -9.63 -12.23 5.37
C ARG A 37 -10.50 -12.23 4.14
N SER A 38 -10.83 -13.42 3.68
CA SER A 38 -11.66 -13.60 2.50
C SER A 38 -13.07 -13.13 2.84
N ASP A 39 -13.41 -11.90 2.44
CA ASP A 39 -14.64 -11.24 2.87
C ASP A 39 -15.04 -10.25 1.79
N LEU A 40 -16.23 -10.42 1.25
CA LEU A 40 -16.73 -9.52 0.22
C LEU A 40 -16.88 -8.10 0.71
N ALA A 41 -17.18 -7.92 1.99
CA ALA A 41 -17.31 -6.58 2.55
C ALA A 41 -15.98 -5.84 2.48
N PHE A 42 -14.88 -6.54 2.70
CA PHE A 42 -13.58 -5.92 2.60
C PHE A 42 -13.28 -5.48 1.17
N PHE A 43 -13.62 -6.33 0.22
CA PHE A 43 -13.39 -6.01 -1.20
C PHE A 43 -14.11 -4.71 -1.57
N ALA A 44 -15.35 -4.55 -1.12
CA ALA A 44 -16.11 -3.34 -1.39
C ALA A 44 -15.47 -2.12 -0.74
N LYS A 45 -15.02 -2.26 0.52
CA LYS A 45 -14.36 -1.16 1.22
C LYS A 45 -13.08 -0.74 0.52
N LEU A 46 -12.33 -1.72 0.04
CA LEU A 46 -11.08 -1.45 -0.64
C LEU A 46 -11.33 -0.64 -1.92
N HIS A 47 -12.31 -1.04 -2.70
CA HIS A 47 -12.61 -0.33 -3.95
C HIS A 47 -13.12 1.07 -3.68
N VAL A 48 -13.97 1.25 -2.69
CA VAL A 48 -14.46 2.59 -2.34
C VAL A 48 -13.28 3.48 -1.94
N ALA A 49 -12.37 2.94 -1.11
CA ALA A 49 -11.22 3.72 -0.67
C ALA A 49 -10.31 4.08 -1.84
N LEU A 50 -10.07 3.13 -2.75
CA LEU A 50 -9.22 3.40 -3.90
C LEU A 50 -9.84 4.44 -4.82
N ASP A 51 -11.15 4.37 -5.04
CA ASP A 51 -11.83 5.36 -5.85
C ASP A 51 -11.67 6.75 -5.24
N GLU A 52 -11.81 6.86 -3.93
CA GLU A 52 -11.69 8.13 -3.26
C GLU A 52 -10.26 8.66 -3.27
N LEU A 53 -9.30 7.78 -3.03
CA LEU A 53 -7.91 8.19 -2.95
C LEU A 53 -7.34 8.58 -4.31
N GLN A 54 -7.70 7.83 -5.34
CA GLN A 54 -7.13 8.06 -6.66
C GLN A 54 -7.90 9.08 -7.48
N GLY A 55 -9.20 9.28 -7.21
CA GLY A 55 -9.99 10.21 -7.99
C GLY A 55 -9.98 9.80 -9.44
N GLU A 56 -9.42 10.66 -10.29
CA GLU A 56 -9.36 10.37 -11.72
C GLU A 56 -8.09 9.61 -12.11
N SER A 57 -7.17 9.41 -11.17
CA SER A 57 -5.97 8.63 -11.45
C SER A 57 -6.31 7.16 -11.49
N THR A 58 -5.52 6.41 -12.25
CA THR A 58 -5.83 5.00 -12.47
C THR A 58 -5.30 4.11 -11.36
N TYR A 59 -5.94 2.97 -11.21
CA TYR A 59 -5.43 1.92 -10.35
C TYR A 59 -5.93 0.57 -10.87
N THR A 60 -5.23 -0.49 -10.50
CA THR A 60 -5.69 -1.85 -10.79
C THR A 60 -5.59 -2.67 -9.51
N VAL A 61 -6.45 -3.68 -9.41
CA VAL A 61 -6.45 -4.60 -8.26
C VAL A 61 -6.49 -6.02 -8.80
N GLU A 62 -5.57 -6.83 -8.35
CA GLU A 62 -5.55 -8.23 -8.71
C GLU A 62 -5.73 -9.04 -7.44
N GLU A 63 -6.70 -9.95 -7.43
CA GLU A 63 -7.00 -10.75 -6.26
C GLU A 63 -6.38 -12.12 -6.39
N LYS A 64 -5.87 -12.64 -5.28
CA LYS A 64 -5.29 -13.96 -5.27
C LYS A 64 -5.65 -14.63 -3.96
N PRO A 65 -6.48 -15.67 -3.96
CA PRO A 65 -6.85 -16.35 -2.71
C PRO A 65 -5.67 -17.17 -2.19
N SER A 66 -5.62 -17.33 -0.88
CA SER A 66 -4.63 -18.20 -0.27
C SER A 66 -4.98 -19.65 -0.58
N SER A 67 -4.02 -20.55 -0.35
CA SER A 67 -4.24 -21.97 -0.64
C SER A 67 -5.39 -22.54 0.17
N LYS A 68 -5.64 -22.03 1.36
CA LYS A 68 -6.74 -22.50 2.21
C LYS A 68 -7.98 -21.64 2.07
N LYS A 69 -7.91 -20.60 1.26
CA LYS A 69 -9.05 -19.72 0.96
C LYS A 69 -9.57 -18.97 2.17
N ASN A 70 -8.80 -18.90 3.26
CA ASN A 70 -9.19 -18.13 4.43
C ASN A 70 -8.77 -16.67 4.29
N PHE A 71 -7.81 -16.41 3.44
CA PHE A 71 -7.25 -15.08 3.25
C PHE A 71 -7.22 -14.74 1.78
N MET A 72 -7.22 -13.46 1.50
CA MET A 72 -7.14 -12.96 0.13
C MET A 72 -6.02 -11.97 0.06
N SER A 73 -5.20 -12.09 -0.96
CA SER A 73 -4.14 -11.14 -1.25
C SER A 73 -4.62 -10.22 -2.35
N PHE A 74 -4.48 -8.92 -2.16
CA PHE A 74 -4.86 -7.92 -3.15
C PHE A 74 -3.58 -7.23 -3.58
N ARG A 75 -3.22 -7.43 -4.84
CA ARG A 75 -2.09 -6.72 -5.41
C ARG A 75 -2.62 -5.50 -6.13
N ILE A 76 -2.26 -4.34 -5.61
CA ILE A 76 -2.80 -3.07 -6.07
C ILE A 76 -1.69 -2.31 -6.76
N GLU A 77 -1.98 -1.73 -7.91
CA GLU A 77 -1.05 -0.78 -8.53
C GLU A 77 -1.79 0.53 -8.69
N ILE A 78 -1.21 1.59 -8.14
CA ILE A 78 -1.80 2.92 -8.24
C ILE A 78 -0.86 3.81 -9.02
N PHE A 79 -1.42 4.67 -9.86
CA PHE A 79 -0.61 5.67 -10.53
C PHE A 79 -0.49 6.87 -9.60
N VAL A 80 0.74 7.27 -9.29
CA VAL A 80 1.00 8.40 -8.40
C VAL A 80 2.08 9.28 -9.01
N GLU A 81 2.07 10.55 -8.61
CA GLU A 81 2.97 11.53 -9.19
C GLU A 81 4.29 11.64 -8.48
N SER A 82 4.35 11.24 -7.22
CA SER A 82 5.54 11.44 -6.43
C SER A 82 5.65 10.38 -5.34
N ALA A 83 6.83 10.27 -4.75
CA ALA A 83 7.05 9.39 -3.62
C ALA A 83 6.18 9.78 -2.44
N GLU A 84 5.98 11.08 -2.24
CA GLU A 84 5.12 11.55 -1.14
C GLU A 84 3.69 11.06 -1.30
N THR A 85 3.16 11.15 -2.51
CA THR A 85 1.81 10.67 -2.77
C THR A 85 1.74 9.15 -2.60
N ALA A 86 2.77 8.43 -3.08
CA ALA A 86 2.81 6.98 -2.93
C ALA A 86 2.75 6.58 -1.46
N LEU A 87 3.55 7.23 -0.63
CA LEU A 87 3.59 6.91 0.79
C LEU A 87 2.27 7.24 1.47
N THR A 88 1.68 8.38 1.16
CA THR A 88 0.40 8.78 1.73
C THR A 88 -0.71 7.79 1.35
N ARG A 89 -0.73 7.37 0.09
CA ARG A 89 -1.71 6.38 -0.36
C ARG A 89 -1.53 5.05 0.35
N LYS A 90 -0.28 4.62 0.48
CA LYS A 90 0.01 3.36 1.17
C LYS A 90 -0.46 3.41 2.62
N GLU A 91 -0.20 4.53 3.29
CA GLU A 91 -0.62 4.69 4.67
C GLU A 91 -2.14 4.66 4.79
N ALA A 92 -2.83 5.33 3.87
CA ALA A 92 -4.29 5.36 3.89
C ALA A 92 -4.88 3.97 3.66
N ILE A 93 -4.32 3.23 2.72
CA ILE A 93 -4.79 1.87 2.43
C ILE A 93 -4.57 0.96 3.63
N GLY A 94 -3.45 1.14 4.33
CA GLY A 94 -3.17 0.35 5.52
C GLY A 94 -4.14 0.58 6.66
N LYS A 95 -4.86 1.69 6.64
CA LYS A 95 -5.82 2.01 7.69
C LYS A 95 -7.23 1.50 7.39
N ILE A 96 -7.45 0.91 6.24
CA ILE A 96 -8.76 0.36 5.91
C ILE A 96 -9.06 -0.78 6.87
N ASP A 97 -10.26 -0.76 7.45
CA ASP A 97 -10.67 -1.80 8.39
C ASP A 97 -10.68 -3.15 7.69
N GLY A 98 -9.95 -4.11 8.24
CA GLY A 98 -9.85 -5.44 7.66
C GLY A 98 -8.48 -5.78 7.11
N VAL A 99 -7.60 -4.78 6.94
CA VAL A 99 -6.24 -5.04 6.49
C VAL A 99 -5.48 -5.73 7.61
N LEU A 100 -4.97 -6.93 7.33
CA LEU A 100 -4.20 -7.68 8.31
C LEU A 100 -2.71 -7.47 8.13
N VAL A 101 -2.27 -7.48 6.88
CA VAL A 101 -0.84 -7.31 6.56
C VAL A 101 -0.74 -6.43 5.32
N MET A 102 0.26 -5.58 5.29
CA MET A 102 0.53 -4.79 4.10
C MET A 102 2.00 -4.91 3.76
N LEU A 103 2.28 -5.19 2.51
CA LEU A 103 3.65 -5.38 2.03
C LEU A 103 4.05 -4.31 1.03
#